data_436a8ae962702c6be8a7b1f15b10aa11
#
_entry.id   436a8ae962702c6be8a7b1f15b10aa11
#
_cell.length_a   1.000
_cell.length_b   1.000
_cell.length_c   1.000
_cell.angle_alpha   90.00
_cell.angle_beta   90.00
_cell.angle_gamma   90.00
#
_symmetry.space_group_name_H-M   'P 1'
#
loop_
_entity.id
_entity.type
_entity.pdbx_description
1 polymer ?
#
loop_
_entity_poly.entity_id
_entity_poly.type
_entity_poly.pdbx_seq_one_letter_code
_entity_poly.pdbx_strand_id
1 'polypeptide(L)'
;MIKSIIYWSNYGSTRRYAELLSKDMGIPASPLHNAGASDGEIFYMGCVMDGRIRGYAFAAARFRIAGVCAVGLEGKRADTVLELRRNTGIVDSRIRIFYARGAFDRDKLNPVHRLMLRGAMESMEGSAKYAAILELMQKGCDFVSEENIRPAAEWIIWRNKTNGQK
;
A
#
# COMPACT_ATOMS: atom_id res chain seq x y z
N MET A 1 -5.71 19.48 4.54
CA MET A 1 -5.21 19.30 3.16
C MET A 1 -4.04 18.30 3.20
N ILE A 2 -4.00 17.34 2.27
CA ILE A 2 -2.90 16.37 2.12
C ILE A 2 -1.74 17.09 1.43
N LYS A 3 -0.57 17.10 2.09
CA LYS A 3 0.63 17.84 1.65
C LYS A 3 1.75 16.93 1.15
N SER A 4 1.73 15.65 1.52
CA SER A 4 2.75 14.69 1.10
C SER A 4 2.22 13.27 1.04
N ILE A 5 2.89 12.46 0.23
CA ILE A 5 2.69 11.02 0.12
C ILE A 5 3.88 10.35 0.80
N ILE A 6 3.62 9.55 1.82
CA ILE A 6 4.66 8.80 2.53
C ILE A 6 4.45 7.33 2.28
N TYR A 7 5.51 6.60 1.91
CA TYR A 7 5.36 5.21 1.52
C TYR A 7 6.39 4.27 2.15
N TRP A 8 5.98 3.01 2.31
CA TRP A 8 6.83 1.86 2.60
C TRP A 8 6.76 0.86 1.44
N SER A 9 7.90 0.61 0.80
CA SER A 9 7.98 -0.30 -0.35
C SER A 9 9.13 -1.29 -0.17
N ASN A 10 8.84 -2.58 -0.31
CA ASN A 10 9.86 -3.63 -0.24
C ASN A 10 10.43 -3.95 -1.63
N TYR A 11 9.58 -4.08 -2.64
CA TYR A 11 9.94 -4.58 -3.98
C TYR A 11 9.55 -3.61 -5.11
N GLY A 12 9.23 -2.37 -4.77
CA GLY A 12 9.08 -1.28 -5.72
C GLY A 12 7.65 -0.97 -6.16
N SER A 13 6.66 -1.86 -6.04
CA SER A 13 5.30 -1.57 -6.51
C SER A 13 4.62 -0.42 -5.76
N THR A 14 4.77 -0.36 -4.44
CA THR A 14 4.24 0.76 -3.64
C THR A 14 4.92 2.08 -4.00
N ARG A 15 6.23 2.06 -4.24
CA ARG A 15 6.99 3.23 -4.71
C ARG A 15 6.48 3.70 -6.06
N ARG A 16 6.28 2.81 -7.03
CA ARG A 16 5.73 3.15 -8.36
C ARG A 16 4.39 3.86 -8.26
N TYR A 17 3.47 3.37 -7.43
CA TYR A 17 2.19 4.04 -7.17
C TYR A 17 2.35 5.40 -6.51
N ALA A 18 3.27 5.54 -5.55
CA ALA A 18 3.54 6.82 -4.91
C ALA A 18 4.09 7.84 -5.90
N GLU A 19 4.96 7.42 -6.82
CA GLU A 19 5.50 8.25 -7.90
C GLU A 19 4.41 8.67 -8.90
N LEU A 20 3.48 7.76 -9.27
CA LEU A 20 2.33 8.09 -10.12
C LEU A 20 1.46 9.17 -9.47
N LEU A 21 1.04 8.98 -8.22
CA LEU A 21 0.24 9.98 -7.49
C LEU A 21 0.98 11.31 -7.32
N SER A 22 2.27 11.26 -7.03
CA SER A 22 3.11 12.46 -6.88
C SER A 22 3.14 13.29 -8.16
N LYS A 23 3.34 12.63 -9.29
CA LYS A 23 3.36 13.28 -10.61
C LYS A 23 2.00 13.90 -10.95
N ASP A 24 0.92 13.16 -10.75
CA ASP A 24 -0.42 13.60 -11.13
C ASP A 24 -0.93 14.78 -10.29
N MET A 25 -0.50 14.85 -9.02
CA MET A 25 -1.05 15.81 -8.06
C MET A 25 -0.10 16.94 -7.71
N GLY A 26 1.16 16.89 -8.14
CA GLY A 26 2.19 17.84 -7.71
C GLY A 26 2.48 17.79 -6.22
N ILE A 27 2.22 16.65 -5.54
CA ILE A 27 2.45 16.45 -4.11
C ILE A 27 3.72 15.60 -3.94
N PRO A 28 4.70 16.00 -3.10
CA PRO A 28 5.93 15.24 -2.94
C PRO A 28 5.68 13.85 -2.35
N ALA A 29 6.39 12.85 -2.87
CA ALA A 29 6.41 11.50 -2.34
C ALA A 29 7.78 11.15 -1.74
N SER A 30 7.79 10.56 -0.55
CA SER A 30 9.00 10.18 0.15
C SER A 30 8.86 8.82 0.84
N PRO A 31 9.93 8.01 0.86
CA PRO A 31 9.93 6.78 1.65
C PRO A 31 9.89 7.12 3.15
N LEU A 32 9.20 6.30 3.94
CA LEU A 32 8.96 6.55 5.37
C LEU A 32 10.23 6.78 6.18
N HIS A 33 11.32 6.08 5.86
CA HIS A 33 12.60 6.22 6.58
C HIS A 33 13.32 7.54 6.30
N ASN A 34 13.02 8.20 5.17
CA ASN A 34 13.61 9.48 4.77
C ASN A 34 12.63 10.65 4.87
N ALA A 35 11.39 10.40 5.29
CA ALA A 35 10.37 11.43 5.35
C ALA A 35 10.68 12.44 6.47
N GLY A 36 10.77 13.72 6.11
CA GLY A 36 10.84 14.82 7.05
C GLY A 36 9.50 15.11 7.74
N ALA A 37 9.47 16.15 8.56
CA ALA A 37 8.23 16.67 9.13
C ALA A 37 7.25 17.10 8.01
N SER A 38 5.97 16.95 8.26
CA SER A 38 4.92 17.44 7.36
C SER A 38 4.02 18.42 8.09
N ASP A 39 3.85 19.61 7.53
CA ASP A 39 3.00 20.66 8.08
C ASP A 39 1.50 20.40 7.85
N GLY A 40 1.15 19.28 7.26
CA GLY A 40 -0.22 18.91 6.91
C GLY A 40 -0.55 17.45 7.17
N GLU A 41 -1.67 17.05 6.61
CA GLU A 41 -2.01 15.64 6.55
C GLU A 41 -1.19 14.94 5.47
N ILE A 42 -0.95 13.64 5.66
CA ILE A 42 -0.31 12.80 4.66
C ILE A 42 -1.27 11.77 4.09
N PHE A 43 -0.97 11.31 2.88
CA PHE A 43 -1.49 10.06 2.33
C PHE A 43 -0.42 8.97 2.48
N TYR A 44 -0.75 7.93 3.23
CA TYR A 44 0.20 6.85 3.49
C TYR A 44 0.01 5.70 2.49
N MET A 45 1.09 5.10 2.03
CA MET A 45 1.06 3.93 1.15
C MET A 45 1.97 2.83 1.69
N GLY A 46 1.43 1.64 1.91
CA GLY A 46 2.20 0.51 2.44
C GLY A 46 1.93 -0.79 1.68
N CYS A 47 2.98 -1.60 1.50
CA CYS A 47 2.79 -2.96 0.99
C CYS A 47 2.08 -3.83 2.04
N VAL A 48 1.25 -4.76 1.56
CA VAL A 48 0.58 -5.75 2.40
C VAL A 48 1.50 -6.94 2.63
N MET A 49 1.76 -7.25 3.88
CA MET A 49 2.48 -8.46 4.31
C MET A 49 1.77 -9.01 5.54
N ASP A 50 1.55 -10.32 5.56
CA ASP A 50 0.85 -11.02 6.65
C ASP A 50 -0.52 -10.41 6.98
N GLY A 51 -1.25 -9.97 5.96
CA GLY A 51 -2.56 -9.33 6.10
C GLY A 51 -2.54 -7.94 6.73
N ARG A 52 -1.38 -7.30 6.86
CA ARG A 52 -1.19 -5.98 7.47
C ARG A 52 -0.52 -4.99 6.51
N ILE A 53 -0.81 -3.71 6.68
CA ILE A 53 -0.15 -2.63 5.94
C ILE A 53 1.16 -2.29 6.65
N ARG A 54 2.28 -2.59 6.01
CA ARG A 54 3.61 -2.39 6.58
C ARG A 54 3.91 -0.91 6.81
N GLY A 55 4.61 -0.64 7.92
CA GLY A 55 5.05 0.71 8.28
C GLY A 55 3.95 1.63 8.83
N TYR A 56 2.67 1.22 8.82
CA TYR A 56 1.57 2.08 9.25
C TYR A 56 1.74 2.61 10.68
N ALA A 57 2.08 1.77 11.64
CA ALA A 57 2.25 2.19 13.04
C ALA A 57 3.35 3.28 13.19
N PHE A 58 4.46 3.14 12.48
CA PHE A 58 5.52 4.15 12.47
C PHE A 58 5.07 5.46 11.82
N ALA A 59 4.30 5.37 10.72
CA ALA A 59 3.75 6.54 10.06
C ALA A 59 2.73 7.25 10.95
N ALA A 60 1.83 6.50 11.60
CA ALA A 60 0.80 7.04 12.49
C ALA A 60 1.38 7.72 13.75
N ALA A 61 2.54 7.25 14.23
CA ALA A 61 3.23 7.89 15.36
C ALA A 61 3.89 9.24 14.99
N ARG A 62 4.15 9.48 13.71
CA ARG A 62 4.89 10.66 13.23
C ARG A 62 4.04 11.67 12.46
N PHE A 63 2.96 11.23 11.83
CA PHE A 63 2.21 12.02 10.88
C PHE A 63 0.70 11.93 11.12
N ARG A 64 -0.01 12.98 10.73
CA ARG A 64 -1.48 12.98 10.64
C ARG A 64 -1.90 12.32 9.33
N ILE A 65 -2.36 11.08 9.41
CA ILE A 65 -2.76 10.29 8.25
C ILE A 65 -4.22 10.60 7.89
N ALA A 66 -4.46 11.09 6.67
CA ALA A 66 -5.81 11.33 6.15
C ALA A 66 -6.39 10.10 5.46
N GLY A 67 -5.54 9.37 4.76
CA GLY A 67 -5.93 8.17 4.02
C GLY A 67 -4.75 7.23 3.82
N VAL A 68 -5.06 5.99 3.52
CA VAL A 68 -4.07 4.91 3.36
C VAL A 68 -4.36 4.14 2.07
N CYS A 69 -3.33 3.82 1.30
CA CYS A 69 -3.42 2.83 0.22
C CYS A 69 -2.59 1.60 0.59
N ALA A 70 -3.26 0.47 0.68
CA ALA A 70 -2.64 -0.84 0.81
C ALA A 70 -2.30 -1.40 -0.57
N VAL A 71 -1.06 -1.81 -0.78
CA VAL A 71 -0.60 -2.40 -2.04
C VAL A 71 -0.32 -3.88 -1.83
N GLY A 72 -1.16 -4.74 -2.39
CA GLY A 72 -1.09 -6.19 -2.23
C GLY A 72 -1.12 -6.94 -3.54
N LEU A 73 -0.93 -8.26 -3.51
CA LEU A 73 -0.92 -9.11 -4.70
C LEU A 73 -2.31 -9.68 -5.02
N GLU A 74 -3.09 -9.96 -3.98
CA GLU A 74 -4.39 -10.60 -4.13
C GLU A 74 -5.39 -9.70 -4.87
N GLY A 75 -6.39 -10.33 -5.50
CA GLY A 75 -7.55 -9.61 -5.98
C GLY A 75 -8.32 -8.97 -4.82
N LYS A 76 -8.84 -7.77 -5.03
CA LYS A 76 -9.68 -7.09 -4.03
C LYS A 76 -10.99 -7.86 -3.84
N ARG A 77 -11.28 -8.26 -2.60
CA ARG A 77 -12.56 -8.82 -2.16
C ARG A 77 -13.40 -7.76 -1.45
N ALA A 78 -14.67 -8.03 -1.22
CA ALA A 78 -15.57 -7.11 -0.52
C ALA A 78 -15.09 -6.77 0.91
N ASP A 79 -14.48 -7.73 1.60
CA ASP A 79 -13.99 -7.65 2.97
C ASP A 79 -12.52 -7.17 3.10
N THR A 80 -11.77 -7.09 2.00
CA THR A 80 -10.32 -6.77 2.00
C THR A 80 -10.00 -5.53 2.83
N VAL A 81 -10.73 -4.44 2.64
CA VAL A 81 -10.48 -3.18 3.34
C VAL A 81 -10.77 -3.30 4.84
N LEU A 82 -11.83 -4.02 5.20
CA LEU A 82 -12.22 -4.24 6.60
C LEU A 82 -11.20 -5.11 7.33
N GLU A 83 -10.74 -6.18 6.69
CA GLU A 83 -9.68 -7.05 7.23
C GLU A 83 -8.37 -6.29 7.42
N LEU A 84 -7.95 -5.52 6.42
CA LEU A 84 -6.73 -4.70 6.50
C LEU A 84 -6.82 -3.66 7.62
N ARG A 85 -7.96 -3.00 7.78
CA ARG A 85 -8.21 -2.06 8.88
C ARG A 85 -8.01 -2.73 10.23
N ARG A 86 -8.68 -3.85 10.45
CA ARG A 86 -8.62 -4.61 11.70
C ARG A 86 -7.22 -5.14 11.97
N ASN A 87 -6.61 -5.82 11.01
CA ASN A 87 -5.32 -6.48 11.18
C ASN A 87 -4.17 -5.48 11.34
N THR A 88 -4.27 -4.31 10.71
CA THR A 88 -3.27 -3.22 10.83
C THR A 88 -3.47 -2.39 12.10
N GLY A 89 -4.63 -2.48 12.75
CA GLY A 89 -4.96 -1.68 13.94
C GLY A 89 -5.33 -0.22 13.62
N ILE A 90 -5.98 0.03 12.47
CA ILE A 90 -6.42 1.38 12.10
C ILE A 90 -7.77 1.65 12.78
N VAL A 91 -7.72 2.25 13.97
CA VAL A 91 -8.91 2.50 14.80
C VAL A 91 -9.69 3.76 14.39
N ASP A 92 -9.01 4.77 13.85
CA ASP A 92 -9.66 6.02 13.41
C ASP A 92 -10.50 5.76 12.14
N SER A 93 -11.82 5.83 12.29
CA SER A 93 -12.77 5.59 11.20
C SER A 93 -12.71 6.67 10.10
N ARG A 94 -12.16 7.85 10.40
CA ARG A 94 -11.99 8.94 9.43
C ARG A 94 -10.88 8.65 8.41
N ILE A 95 -9.94 7.78 8.73
CA ILE A 95 -8.88 7.36 7.80
C ILE A 95 -9.51 6.46 6.73
N ARG A 96 -9.52 6.94 5.49
CA ARG A 96 -10.02 6.16 4.35
C ARG A 96 -8.96 5.18 3.88
N ILE A 97 -9.36 3.94 3.60
CA ILE A 97 -8.45 2.90 3.13
C ILE A 97 -8.80 2.54 1.70
N PHE A 98 -7.77 2.52 0.86
CA PHE A 98 -7.79 2.07 -0.53
C PHE A 98 -6.96 0.80 -0.66
N TYR A 99 -7.23 0.03 -1.70
CA TYR A 99 -6.45 -1.14 -2.06
C TYR A 99 -6.09 -1.09 -3.53
N ALA A 100 -4.82 -1.29 -3.83
CA ALA A 100 -4.30 -1.41 -5.19
C ALA A 100 -3.53 -2.72 -5.34
N ARG A 101 -3.63 -3.35 -6.52
CA ARG A 101 -2.84 -4.54 -6.82
C ARG A 101 -1.42 -4.13 -7.21
N GLY A 102 -0.45 -4.77 -6.59
CA GLY A 102 0.97 -4.50 -6.81
C GLY A 102 1.60 -5.41 -7.86
N ALA A 103 2.91 -5.56 -7.76
CA ALA A 103 3.71 -6.43 -8.60
C ALA A 103 4.53 -7.38 -7.73
N PHE A 104 4.85 -8.52 -8.28
CA PHE A 104 5.74 -9.49 -7.67
C PHE A 104 6.72 -10.01 -8.72
N ASP A 105 8.00 -9.82 -8.45
CA ASP A 105 9.09 -10.29 -9.28
C ASP A 105 10.05 -11.11 -8.42
N ARG A 106 10.07 -12.40 -8.67
CA ARG A 106 10.87 -13.36 -7.90
C ARG A 106 12.36 -13.09 -8.05
N ASP A 107 12.79 -12.60 -9.20
CA ASP A 107 14.20 -12.36 -9.52
C ASP A 107 14.76 -11.14 -8.78
N LYS A 108 13.90 -10.24 -8.35
CA LYS A 108 14.27 -9.08 -7.52
C LYS A 108 14.41 -9.39 -6.04
N LEU A 109 14.06 -10.60 -5.61
CA LEU A 109 14.21 -10.99 -4.21
C LEU A 109 15.68 -11.22 -3.87
N ASN A 110 16.10 -10.68 -2.74
CA ASN A 110 17.40 -11.05 -2.16
C ASN A 110 17.41 -12.53 -1.70
N PRO A 111 18.59 -13.17 -1.52
CA PRO A 111 18.67 -14.59 -1.17
C PRO A 111 17.91 -14.98 0.10
N VAL A 112 17.90 -14.11 1.12
CA VAL A 112 17.20 -14.35 2.39
C VAL A 112 15.69 -14.35 2.18
N HIS A 113 15.17 -13.33 1.48
CA HIS A 113 13.75 -13.26 1.17
C HIS A 113 13.29 -14.38 0.23
N ARG A 114 14.16 -14.84 -0.66
CA ARG A 114 13.87 -16.00 -1.52
C ARG A 114 13.72 -17.29 -0.72
N LEU A 115 14.56 -17.48 0.30
CA LEU A 115 14.45 -18.62 1.21
C LEU A 115 13.17 -18.54 2.06
N MET A 116 12.88 -17.37 2.65
CA MET A 116 11.64 -17.14 3.42
C MET A 116 10.40 -17.37 2.57
N LEU A 117 10.41 -16.90 1.31
CA LEU A 117 9.32 -17.12 0.38
C LEU A 117 9.08 -18.60 0.13
N ARG A 118 10.14 -19.39 -0.06
CA ARG A 118 10.03 -20.85 -0.27
C ARG A 118 9.30 -21.49 0.91
N GLY A 119 9.72 -21.22 2.14
CA GLY A 119 9.06 -21.77 3.34
C GLY A 119 7.60 -21.31 3.47
N ALA A 120 7.30 -20.05 3.15
CA ALA A 120 5.93 -19.56 3.13
C ALA A 120 5.07 -20.28 2.07
N MET A 121 5.60 -20.46 0.87
CA MET A 121 4.90 -21.18 -0.21
C MET A 121 4.64 -22.65 0.17
N GLU A 122 5.62 -23.34 0.73
CA GLU A 122 5.47 -24.72 1.22
C GLU A 122 4.36 -24.82 2.28
N SER A 123 4.27 -23.85 3.19
CA SER A 123 3.21 -23.82 4.22
C SER A 123 1.81 -23.53 3.67
N MET A 124 1.71 -22.97 2.48
CA MET A 124 0.44 -22.63 1.80
C MET A 124 0.01 -23.74 0.81
N GLU A 125 0.92 -24.65 0.44
CA GLU A 125 0.62 -25.73 -0.50
C GLU A 125 -0.53 -26.62 0.01
N GLY A 126 -1.37 -27.05 -0.92
CA GLY A 126 -2.55 -27.87 -0.63
C GLY A 126 -3.77 -27.11 -0.11
N SER A 127 -3.67 -25.82 0.15
CA SER A 127 -4.81 -25.00 0.58
C SER A 127 -5.43 -24.28 -0.60
N ALA A 128 -6.71 -24.57 -0.90
CA ALA A 128 -7.46 -23.88 -1.95
C ALA A 128 -7.53 -22.35 -1.72
N LYS A 129 -7.46 -21.92 -0.46
CA LYS A 129 -7.46 -20.48 -0.08
C LYS A 129 -6.26 -19.73 -0.68
N TYR A 130 -5.11 -20.38 -0.79
CA TYR A 130 -3.87 -19.74 -1.22
C TYR A 130 -3.47 -20.07 -2.66
N ALA A 131 -4.24 -20.90 -3.37
CA ALA A 131 -3.90 -21.36 -4.72
C ALA A 131 -3.61 -20.19 -5.69
N ALA A 132 -4.47 -19.18 -5.72
CA ALA A 132 -4.31 -18.04 -6.61
C ALA A 132 -3.07 -17.19 -6.28
N ILE A 133 -2.76 -16.96 -5.01
CA ILE A 133 -1.57 -16.18 -4.62
C ILE A 133 -0.28 -16.97 -4.86
N LEU A 134 -0.29 -18.29 -4.65
CA LEU A 134 0.82 -19.17 -4.97
C LEU A 134 1.16 -19.14 -6.47
N GLU A 135 0.15 -19.17 -7.32
CA GLU A 135 0.34 -19.07 -8.77
C GLU A 135 1.00 -17.73 -9.16
N LEU A 136 0.54 -16.61 -8.60
CA LEU A 136 1.13 -15.29 -8.82
C LEU A 136 2.59 -15.22 -8.33
N MET A 137 2.88 -15.84 -7.17
CA MET A 137 4.24 -15.88 -6.63
C MET A 137 5.18 -16.78 -7.44
N GLN A 138 4.66 -17.83 -8.08
CA GLN A 138 5.44 -18.72 -8.93
C GLN A 138 5.76 -18.08 -10.29
N LYS A 139 4.74 -17.47 -10.93
CA LYS A 139 4.86 -16.91 -12.29
C LYS A 139 5.39 -15.48 -12.32
N GLY A 140 5.31 -14.77 -11.20
CA GLY A 140 5.45 -13.32 -11.17
C GLY A 140 4.19 -12.61 -11.70
N CYS A 141 4.05 -11.34 -11.40
CA CYS A 141 2.94 -10.51 -11.88
C CYS A 141 3.28 -9.02 -11.80
N ASP A 142 2.64 -8.23 -12.64
CA ASP A 142 2.67 -6.76 -12.55
C ASP A 142 1.28 -6.21 -12.85
N PHE A 143 0.62 -5.72 -11.79
CA PHE A 143 -0.70 -5.08 -11.86
C PHE A 143 -0.63 -3.57 -11.60
N VAL A 144 0.58 -3.00 -11.51
CA VAL A 144 0.74 -1.56 -11.26
C VAL A 144 0.23 -0.77 -12.45
N SER A 145 -0.84 0.00 -12.25
CA SER A 145 -1.47 0.82 -13.28
C SER A 145 -2.13 2.05 -12.68
N GLU A 146 -2.31 3.10 -13.46
CA GLU A 146 -3.05 4.31 -13.08
C GLU A 146 -4.51 3.98 -12.70
N GLU A 147 -5.13 3.02 -13.39
CA GLU A 147 -6.49 2.59 -13.12
C GLU A 147 -6.66 2.04 -11.70
N ASN A 148 -5.71 1.22 -11.23
CA ASN A 148 -5.75 0.64 -9.89
C ASN A 148 -5.61 1.69 -8.77
N ILE A 149 -4.96 2.83 -9.02
CA ILE A 149 -4.75 3.89 -8.04
C ILE A 149 -5.75 5.05 -8.19
N ARG A 150 -6.50 5.10 -9.29
CA ARG A 150 -7.47 6.17 -9.60
C ARG A 150 -8.44 6.47 -8.46
N PRO A 151 -9.05 5.49 -7.76
CA PRO A 151 -9.98 5.81 -6.66
C PRO A 151 -9.33 6.57 -5.51
N ALA A 152 -8.04 6.33 -5.25
CA ALA A 152 -7.28 7.08 -4.25
C ALA A 152 -6.96 8.50 -4.76
N ALA A 153 -6.57 8.62 -6.02
CA ALA A 153 -6.28 9.89 -6.68
C ALA A 153 -7.50 10.84 -6.64
N GLU A 154 -8.64 10.37 -7.10
CA GLU A 154 -9.89 11.15 -7.10
C GLU A 154 -10.30 11.59 -5.69
N TRP A 155 -10.14 10.70 -4.71
CA TRP A 155 -10.45 11.04 -3.32
C TRP A 155 -9.49 12.10 -2.74
N ILE A 156 -8.19 12.04 -3.03
CA ILE A 156 -7.22 13.05 -2.59
C ILE A 156 -7.57 14.41 -3.18
N ILE A 157 -7.89 14.48 -4.46
CA ILE A 157 -8.30 15.70 -5.14
C ILE A 157 -9.56 16.28 -4.49
N TRP A 158 -10.59 15.47 -4.32
CA TRP A 158 -11.83 15.87 -3.66
C TRP A 158 -11.56 16.40 -2.25
N ARG A 159 -10.80 15.66 -1.43
CA ARG A 159 -10.48 16.04 -0.05
C ARG A 159 -9.72 17.37 0.01
N ASN A 160 -8.75 17.56 -0.86
CA ASN A 160 -7.97 18.79 -0.88
C ASN A 160 -8.80 20.02 -1.30
N LYS A 161 -9.72 19.86 -2.26
CA LYS A 161 -10.67 20.91 -2.65
C LYS A 161 -11.59 21.28 -1.48
N THR A 162 -12.16 20.29 -0.80
CA THR A 162 -13.12 20.53 0.30
C THR A 162 -12.45 21.14 1.53
N ASN A 163 -11.18 20.80 1.83
CA ASN A 163 -10.46 21.37 2.97
C ASN A 163 -9.72 22.68 2.65
N GLY A 164 -9.63 23.07 1.39
CA GLY A 164 -9.06 24.36 0.97
C GLY A 164 -10.05 25.53 0.97
N GLN A 165 -11.33 25.25 1.20
CA GLN A 165 -12.40 26.26 1.25
C GLN A 165 -12.80 26.66 2.69
N LYS A 166 -12.09 26.16 3.68
CA LYS A 166 -12.19 26.57 5.09
C LYS A 166 -10.95 27.34 5.51
#